data_ee96f7e5dd799d1d2be7e26819a083e4
#
_entry.id   ee96f7e5dd799d1d2be7e26819a083e4
#
_cell.length_a   1.000
_cell.length_b   1.000
_cell.length_c   1.000
_cell.angle_alpha   90.00
_cell.angle_beta   90.00
_cell.angle_gamma   90.00
#
_symmetry.space_group_name_H-M   'P 1'
#
loop_
_entity.id
_entity.type
_entity.pdbx_description
1 polymer ?
#
loop_
_entity_poly.entity_id
_entity_poly.type
_entity_poly.pdbx_seq_one_letter_code
_entity_poly.pdbx_strand_id
1 'polypeptide(L)'
;KYNWTLVVLNHVPKMFSGNVPLSLSAMQGSAKINQLIDDAIGIAQSSIDSNLVYVKQCKWRNGELTMGADHVAVYERCKDEYGNLGFVSRGFGTEQEHLSIENSNEREEIKARVRELSAKGMTQTAIAEQLGISQSKVSRLLKE
;
A
#
# COMPACT_ATOMS: atom_id res chain seq x y z
N LYS A 1 -4.04 2.80 -41.39
CA LYS A 1 -3.43 2.94 -40.05
C LYS A 1 -4.58 2.97 -39.03
N TYR A 2 -4.65 2.03 -38.13
CA TYR A 2 -5.67 1.99 -37.07
C TYR A 2 -5.11 2.67 -35.84
N ASN A 3 -5.87 3.61 -35.24
CA ASN A 3 -5.55 4.16 -33.92
C ASN A 3 -6.14 3.23 -32.87
N TRP A 4 -5.29 2.44 -32.23
CA TRP A 4 -5.68 1.53 -31.17
C TRP A 4 -5.18 2.04 -29.83
N THR A 5 -6.04 1.97 -28.82
CA THR A 5 -5.66 2.11 -27.41
C THR A 5 -5.86 0.75 -26.76
N LEU A 6 -4.81 0.20 -26.19
CA LEU A 6 -4.86 -1.05 -25.43
C LEU A 6 -4.72 -0.75 -23.95
N VAL A 7 -5.70 -1.12 -23.15
CA VAL A 7 -5.66 -1.03 -21.70
C VAL A 7 -5.46 -2.42 -21.13
N VAL A 8 -4.42 -2.61 -20.34
CA VAL A 8 -4.07 -3.88 -19.69
C VAL A 8 -4.15 -3.72 -18.19
N LEU A 9 -4.92 -4.59 -17.53
CA LEU A 9 -4.95 -4.68 -16.07
C LEU A 9 -3.92 -5.69 -15.60
N ASN A 10 -3.11 -5.31 -14.64
CA ASN A 10 -2.10 -6.18 -14.04
C ASN A 10 -2.14 -6.09 -12.51
N HIS A 11 -1.69 -7.16 -11.85
CA HIS A 11 -1.64 -7.24 -10.40
C HIS A 11 -0.21 -7.06 -9.88
N VAL A 12 -0.11 -6.51 -8.68
CA VAL A 12 1.12 -6.47 -7.90
C VAL A 12 1.10 -7.66 -6.92
N PRO A 13 2.21 -8.40 -6.76
CA PRO A 13 2.29 -9.50 -5.80
C PRO A 13 1.96 -9.04 -4.38
N LYS A 14 1.32 -9.91 -3.57
CA LYS A 14 0.90 -9.60 -2.18
C LYS A 14 2.02 -9.10 -1.28
N MET A 15 3.28 -9.49 -1.54
CA MET A 15 4.44 -9.04 -0.78
C MET A 15 4.73 -7.54 -0.92
N PHE A 16 4.10 -6.85 -1.89
CA PHE A 16 4.20 -5.40 -2.08
C PHE A 16 3.02 -4.63 -1.47
N SER A 17 2.11 -5.29 -0.76
CA SER A 17 0.95 -4.60 -0.20
C SER A 17 1.31 -3.70 0.97
N GLY A 18 1.08 -2.41 0.82
CA GLY A 18 1.07 -1.42 1.90
C GLY A 18 2.40 -0.78 2.30
N ASN A 19 3.55 -1.43 2.04
CA ASN A 19 4.85 -0.97 2.56
C ASN A 19 5.84 -0.56 1.47
N VAL A 20 5.47 -0.73 0.21
CA VAL A 20 6.37 -0.43 -0.91
C VAL A 20 5.69 0.55 -1.86
N PRO A 21 6.38 1.63 -2.27
CA PRO A 21 5.85 2.59 -3.23
C PRO A 21 5.42 1.91 -4.54
N LEU A 22 4.33 2.41 -5.12
CA LEU A 22 3.90 1.97 -6.44
C LEU A 22 4.98 2.28 -7.48
N SER A 23 5.42 1.26 -8.21
CA SER A 23 6.41 1.40 -9.26
C SER A 23 6.19 0.36 -10.37
N LEU A 24 6.76 0.63 -11.54
CA LEU A 24 6.75 -0.33 -12.64
C LEU A 24 7.44 -1.65 -12.29
N SER A 25 8.47 -1.61 -11.46
CA SER A 25 9.20 -2.80 -11.04
C SER A 25 8.38 -3.72 -10.13
N ALA A 26 7.34 -3.18 -9.49
CA ALA A 26 6.40 -3.96 -8.68
C ALA A 26 5.37 -4.73 -9.52
N MET A 27 5.23 -4.43 -10.82
CA MET A 27 4.29 -5.13 -11.70
C MET A 27 4.71 -6.59 -11.90
N GLN A 28 3.76 -7.49 -11.70
CA GLN A 28 3.95 -8.91 -11.97
C GLN A 28 3.99 -9.15 -13.49
N GLY A 29 5.05 -9.79 -13.98
CA GLY A 29 5.18 -10.10 -15.40
C GLY A 29 6.57 -9.85 -15.96
N SER A 30 6.68 -9.88 -17.28
CA SER A 30 7.95 -9.66 -17.97
C SER A 30 8.39 -8.20 -17.92
N ALA A 31 9.66 -7.95 -17.60
CA ALA A 31 10.27 -6.62 -17.68
C ALA A 31 10.10 -5.97 -19.07
N LYS A 32 9.89 -6.78 -20.11
CA LYS A 32 9.60 -6.30 -21.48
C LYS A 32 8.29 -5.53 -21.57
N ILE A 33 7.27 -5.88 -20.78
CA ILE A 33 5.99 -5.15 -20.74
C ILE A 33 6.25 -3.71 -20.34
N ASN A 34 7.10 -3.48 -19.36
CA ASN A 34 7.44 -2.14 -18.87
C ASN A 34 8.11 -1.27 -19.94
N GLN A 35 8.76 -1.88 -20.92
CA GLN A 35 9.37 -1.16 -22.05
C GLN A 35 8.36 -0.82 -23.14
N LEU A 36 7.34 -1.65 -23.33
CA LEU A 36 6.33 -1.52 -24.39
C LEU A 36 5.20 -0.56 -24.05
N ILE A 37 4.81 -0.47 -22.78
CA ILE A 37 3.71 0.43 -22.37
C ILE A 37 4.15 1.89 -22.44
N ASP A 38 3.24 2.74 -22.89
CA ASP A 38 3.45 4.18 -22.93
C ASP A 38 3.17 4.81 -21.58
N ASP A 39 2.07 4.43 -20.95
CA ASP A 39 1.61 4.99 -19.69
C ASP A 39 1.27 3.87 -18.71
N ALA A 40 1.51 4.10 -17.42
CA ALA A 40 1.16 3.20 -16.34
C ALA A 40 0.62 3.97 -15.15
N ILE A 41 -0.57 3.54 -14.69
CA ILE A 41 -1.22 4.06 -13.50
C ILE A 41 -1.25 2.94 -12.46
N GLY A 42 -0.72 3.22 -11.28
CA GLY A 42 -0.82 2.33 -10.13
C GLY A 42 -1.97 2.76 -9.21
N ILE A 43 -2.68 1.79 -8.67
CA ILE A 43 -3.72 2.00 -7.67
C ILE A 43 -3.39 1.11 -6.48
N ALA A 44 -3.35 1.69 -5.28
CA ALA A 44 -3.15 0.94 -4.05
C ALA A 44 -4.08 1.39 -2.94
N GLN A 45 -4.30 0.48 -1.99
CA GLN A 45 -5.03 0.79 -0.77
C GLN A 45 -4.12 1.60 0.17
N SER A 46 -4.70 2.61 0.81
CA SER A 46 -4.01 3.39 1.85
C SER A 46 -3.84 2.57 3.12
N SER A 47 -2.74 2.82 3.84
CA SER A 47 -2.55 2.29 5.19
C SER A 47 -3.31 3.07 6.27
N ILE A 48 -3.73 4.31 5.96
CA ILE A 48 -4.47 5.18 6.88
C ILE A 48 -5.87 4.62 7.14
N ASP A 49 -6.58 4.24 6.08
CA ASP A 49 -7.95 3.71 6.15
C ASP A 49 -8.14 2.68 5.03
N SER A 50 -8.79 1.57 5.36
CA SER A 50 -9.11 0.50 4.42
C SER A 50 -10.05 0.93 3.28
N ASN A 51 -10.82 2.00 3.45
CA ASN A 51 -11.69 2.56 2.42
C ASN A 51 -10.98 3.55 1.50
N LEU A 52 -9.81 4.06 1.89
CA LEU A 52 -9.03 4.95 1.05
C LEU A 52 -8.17 4.18 0.06
N VAL A 53 -8.14 4.67 -1.16
CA VAL A 53 -7.23 4.24 -2.20
C VAL A 53 -6.51 5.45 -2.77
N TYR A 54 -5.26 5.27 -3.19
CA TYR A 54 -4.54 6.32 -3.88
C TYR A 54 -4.11 5.86 -5.28
N VAL A 55 -4.02 6.81 -6.18
CA VAL A 55 -3.73 6.62 -7.60
C VAL A 55 -2.48 7.42 -7.94
N LYS A 56 -1.52 6.77 -8.59
CA LYS A 56 -0.23 7.35 -8.98
C LYS A 56 0.08 7.03 -10.43
N GLN A 57 0.63 7.99 -11.15
CA GLN A 57 1.28 7.75 -12.43
C GLN A 57 2.67 7.13 -12.18
N CYS A 58 2.83 5.86 -12.55
CA CYS A 58 4.11 5.16 -12.45
C CYS A 58 4.99 5.37 -13.69
N LYS A 59 4.38 5.68 -14.83
CA LYS A 59 5.02 6.01 -16.09
C LYS A 59 4.10 6.88 -16.93
N TRP A 60 4.66 7.87 -17.60
CA TRP A 60 3.95 8.77 -18.52
C TRP A 60 4.92 9.18 -19.64
N ARG A 61 4.74 8.63 -20.86
CA ARG A 61 5.71 8.82 -21.94
C ARG A 61 5.50 10.13 -22.70
N ASN A 62 4.25 10.54 -22.88
CA ASN A 62 3.88 11.61 -23.79
C ASN A 62 3.37 12.87 -23.09
N GLY A 63 3.87 13.18 -21.89
CA GLY A 63 3.45 14.37 -21.16
C GLY A 63 4.18 14.54 -19.83
N GLU A 64 3.73 15.49 -19.02
CA GLU A 64 4.23 15.69 -17.67
C GLU A 64 3.63 14.67 -16.72
N LEU A 65 4.44 14.22 -15.77
CA LEU A 65 4.02 13.37 -14.67
C LEU A 65 3.40 14.25 -13.59
N THR A 66 2.08 14.43 -13.64
CA THR A 66 1.34 15.32 -12.74
C THR A 66 0.91 14.66 -11.44
N MET A 67 0.80 13.32 -11.42
CA MET A 67 0.44 12.53 -10.25
C MET A 67 1.58 11.59 -9.86
N GLY A 68 2.71 12.18 -9.44
CA GLY A 68 3.89 11.45 -8.94
C GLY A 68 3.78 11.06 -7.47
N ALA A 69 4.90 10.65 -6.86
CA ALA A 69 4.94 10.25 -5.45
C ALA A 69 4.55 11.36 -4.47
N ASP A 70 4.86 12.60 -4.82
CA ASP A 70 4.58 13.77 -3.98
C ASP A 70 3.18 14.39 -4.24
N HIS A 71 2.44 13.82 -5.19
CA HIS A 71 1.13 14.33 -5.58
C HIS A 71 0.22 13.20 -6.12
N VAL A 72 -0.17 12.27 -5.24
CA VAL A 72 -1.09 11.18 -5.58
C VAL A 72 -2.53 11.62 -5.42
N ALA A 73 -3.43 11.16 -6.29
CA ALA A 73 -4.86 11.40 -6.14
C ALA A 73 -5.46 10.39 -5.15
N VAL A 74 -6.24 10.89 -4.19
CA VAL A 74 -6.83 10.09 -3.12
C VAL A 74 -8.34 9.97 -3.33
N TYR A 75 -8.84 8.76 -3.23
CA TYR A 75 -10.27 8.44 -3.34
C TYR A 75 -10.73 7.59 -2.17
N GLU A 76 -11.97 7.81 -1.75
CA GLU A 76 -12.66 6.96 -0.79
C GLU A 76 -13.64 6.05 -1.51
N ARG A 77 -13.58 4.77 -1.20
CA ARG A 77 -14.57 3.79 -1.65
C ARG A 77 -15.85 3.98 -0.86
N CYS A 78 -16.95 4.15 -1.56
CA CYS A 78 -18.28 4.25 -0.98
C CYS A 78 -19.23 3.28 -1.67
N LYS A 79 -20.36 3.01 -1.03
CA LYS A 79 -21.48 2.31 -1.65
C LYS A 79 -22.64 3.29 -1.76
N ASP A 80 -23.32 3.26 -2.90
CA ASP A 80 -24.58 3.99 -3.06
C ASP A 80 -25.73 3.29 -2.33
N GLU A 81 -26.92 3.87 -2.40
CA GLU A 81 -28.13 3.32 -1.79
C GLU A 81 -28.54 1.96 -2.38
N TYR A 82 -28.04 1.60 -3.57
CA TYR A 82 -28.29 0.32 -4.22
C TYR A 82 -27.17 -0.70 -3.96
N GLY A 83 -26.12 -0.31 -3.22
CA GLY A 83 -24.99 -1.15 -2.90
C GLY A 83 -23.89 -1.18 -3.96
N ASN A 84 -23.97 -0.36 -5.02
CA ASN A 84 -22.94 -0.27 -6.04
C ASN A 84 -21.69 0.44 -5.47
N LEU A 85 -20.52 -0.08 -5.85
CA LEU A 85 -19.24 0.52 -5.46
C LEU A 85 -19.00 1.81 -6.24
N GLY A 86 -18.75 2.90 -5.51
CA GLY A 86 -18.34 4.19 -6.04
C GLY A 86 -17.03 4.67 -5.44
N PHE A 87 -16.51 5.77 -5.99
CA PHE A 87 -15.31 6.43 -5.51
C PHE A 87 -15.57 7.92 -5.41
N VAL A 88 -15.29 8.50 -4.25
CA VAL A 88 -15.39 9.93 -4.00
C VAL A 88 -13.99 10.50 -3.87
N SER A 89 -13.68 11.55 -4.63
CA SER A 89 -12.37 12.21 -4.54
C SER A 89 -12.21 12.87 -3.17
N ARG A 90 -11.05 12.65 -2.56
CA ARG A 90 -10.62 13.26 -1.29
C ARG A 90 -9.47 14.25 -1.49
N GLY A 91 -9.16 14.58 -2.75
CA GLY A 91 -8.09 15.51 -3.10
C GLY A 91 -6.78 14.80 -3.40
N PHE A 92 -5.68 15.41 -3.03
CA PHE A 92 -4.34 14.94 -3.28
C PHE A 92 -3.55 14.82 -1.98
N GLY A 93 -2.55 13.95 -1.97
CA GLY A 93 -1.63 13.73 -0.86
C GLY A 93 -0.29 13.24 -1.35
N THR A 94 0.60 12.85 -0.44
CA THR A 94 1.86 12.19 -0.80
C THR A 94 1.71 10.68 -0.69
N GLU A 95 2.37 9.92 -1.57
CA GLU A 95 2.37 8.46 -1.49
C GLU A 95 2.88 7.97 -0.13
N GLN A 96 3.87 8.69 0.43
CA GLN A 96 4.47 8.43 1.72
C GLN A 96 3.44 8.33 2.87
N GLU A 97 2.45 9.23 2.88
CA GLU A 97 1.38 9.22 3.89
C GLU A 97 0.51 7.97 3.81
N HIS A 98 0.36 7.39 2.63
CA HIS A 98 -0.47 6.22 2.37
C HIS A 98 0.26 4.89 2.50
N LEU A 99 1.60 4.91 2.63
CA LEU A 99 2.38 3.71 2.91
C LEU A 99 2.32 3.40 4.39
N SER A 100 2.15 2.14 4.76
CA SER A 100 2.41 1.71 6.12
C SER A 100 3.92 1.73 6.36
N ILE A 101 4.46 2.90 6.62
CA ILE A 101 5.79 3.01 7.20
C ILE A 101 5.61 2.60 8.66
N GLU A 102 5.80 1.32 8.94
CA GLU A 102 6.36 0.97 10.23
C GLU A 102 7.72 1.69 10.24
N ASN A 103 7.76 2.88 10.86
CA ASN A 103 9.03 3.53 11.16
C ASN A 103 9.94 2.43 11.73
N SER A 104 11.12 2.26 11.15
CA SER A 104 12.07 1.26 11.65
C SER A 104 12.28 1.42 13.16
N ASN A 105 12.22 2.64 13.66
CA ASN A 105 12.26 2.99 15.08
C ASN A 105 11.03 2.47 15.83
N GLU A 106 9.83 2.66 15.30
CA GLU A 106 8.58 2.21 15.93
C GLU A 106 8.50 0.66 15.94
N ARG A 107 8.99 0.01 14.90
CA ARG A 107 9.10 -1.45 14.86
C ARG A 107 10.10 -1.98 15.90
N GLU A 108 11.26 -1.35 16.04
CA GLU A 108 12.25 -1.73 17.05
C GLU A 108 11.75 -1.44 18.49
N GLU A 109 11.03 -0.36 18.71
CA GLU A 109 10.38 -0.07 19.99
C GLU A 109 9.32 -1.13 20.34
N ILE A 110 8.43 -1.46 19.39
CA ILE A 110 7.44 -2.53 19.58
C ILE A 110 8.12 -3.85 19.83
N LYS A 111 9.18 -4.19 19.12
CA LYS A 111 9.96 -5.42 19.29
C LYS A 111 10.61 -5.48 20.68
N ALA A 112 11.22 -4.38 21.12
CA ALA A 112 11.80 -4.28 22.46
C ALA A 112 10.73 -4.47 23.54
N ARG A 113 9.56 -3.84 23.36
CA ARG A 113 8.45 -3.96 24.31
C ARG A 113 7.85 -5.37 24.36
N VAL A 114 7.71 -6.02 23.22
CA VAL A 114 7.28 -7.44 23.14
C VAL A 114 8.24 -8.34 23.89
N ARG A 115 9.56 -8.17 23.71
CA ARG A 115 10.59 -8.96 24.42
C ARG A 115 10.56 -8.70 25.93
N GLU A 116 10.42 -7.44 26.35
CA GLU A 116 10.29 -7.08 27.77
C GLU A 116 9.08 -7.76 28.43
N LEU A 117 7.91 -7.68 27.80
CA LEU A 117 6.68 -8.28 28.35
C LEU A 117 6.74 -9.81 28.33
N SER A 118 7.36 -10.41 27.33
CA SER A 118 7.60 -11.85 27.29
C SER A 118 8.56 -12.29 28.40
N ALA A 119 9.62 -11.53 28.69
CA ALA A 119 10.54 -11.81 29.80
C ALA A 119 9.87 -11.70 31.18
N LYS A 120 8.79 -10.90 31.30
CA LYS A 120 7.93 -10.82 32.49
C LYS A 120 6.94 -11.99 32.60
N GLY A 121 6.99 -12.96 31.69
CA GLY A 121 6.15 -14.16 31.71
C GLY A 121 4.75 -13.97 31.13
N MET A 122 4.47 -12.86 30.43
CA MET A 122 3.17 -12.64 29.81
C MET A 122 2.97 -13.56 28.58
N THR A 123 1.74 -14.03 28.42
CA THR A 123 1.36 -14.83 27.24
C THR A 123 1.32 -13.94 25.98
N GLN A 124 1.54 -14.56 24.82
CA GLN A 124 1.48 -13.83 23.53
C GLN A 124 0.14 -13.15 23.30
N THR A 125 -0.95 -13.73 23.79
CA THR A 125 -2.30 -13.15 23.70
C THR A 125 -2.43 -11.89 24.56
N ALA A 126 -1.95 -11.93 25.80
CA ALA A 126 -1.95 -10.78 26.71
C ALA A 126 -1.06 -9.64 26.19
N ILE A 127 0.11 -9.97 25.61
CA ILE A 127 1.01 -8.99 24.98
C ILE A 127 0.33 -8.33 23.76
N ALA A 128 -0.35 -9.12 22.93
CA ALA A 128 -1.08 -8.65 21.77
C ALA A 128 -2.18 -7.64 22.17
N GLU A 129 -2.94 -7.97 23.19
CA GLU A 129 -4.02 -7.14 23.75
C GLU A 129 -3.48 -5.84 24.35
N GLN A 130 -2.40 -5.93 25.14
CA GLN A 130 -1.79 -4.76 25.79
C GLN A 130 -1.15 -3.78 24.80
N LEU A 131 -0.57 -4.28 23.68
CA LEU A 131 0.08 -3.46 22.67
C LEU A 131 -0.83 -3.11 21.49
N GLY A 132 -2.09 -3.58 21.47
CA GLY A 132 -3.03 -3.31 20.39
C GLY A 132 -2.61 -3.91 19.04
N ILE A 133 -1.85 -5.03 19.06
CA ILE A 133 -1.35 -5.71 17.85
C ILE A 133 -1.87 -7.15 17.78
N SER A 134 -1.79 -7.79 16.61
CA SER A 134 -2.22 -9.19 16.49
C SER A 134 -1.26 -10.15 17.17
N GLN A 135 -1.78 -11.27 17.72
CA GLN A 135 -0.94 -12.36 18.29
C GLN A 135 0.08 -12.90 17.27
N SER A 136 -0.32 -12.98 16.00
CA SER A 136 0.58 -13.41 14.91
C SER A 136 1.77 -12.45 14.74
N LYS A 137 1.57 -11.14 14.95
CA LYS A 137 2.65 -10.14 14.94
C LYS A 137 3.58 -10.32 16.14
N VAL A 138 3.03 -10.57 17.35
CA VAL A 138 3.82 -10.89 18.56
C VAL A 138 4.67 -12.12 18.33
N SER A 139 4.08 -13.23 17.83
CA SER A 139 4.79 -14.48 17.57
C SER A 139 5.95 -14.31 16.58
N ARG A 140 5.77 -13.48 15.54
CA ARG A 140 6.82 -13.18 14.56
C ARG A 140 7.96 -12.37 15.16
N LEU A 141 7.64 -11.32 15.93
CA LEU A 141 8.63 -10.45 16.56
C LEU A 141 9.49 -11.15 17.63
N LEU A 142 8.96 -12.21 18.23
CA LEU A 142 9.71 -13.04 19.19
C LEU A 142 10.67 -14.04 18.50
N LYS A 143 10.47 -14.31 17.21
CA LYS A 143 11.32 -15.24 16.43
C LYS A 143 12.46 -14.53 15.68
N GLU A 144 12.35 -13.22 15.49
CA GLU A 144 13.38 -12.35 14.89
C GLU A 144 14.42 -11.91 15.93
#